data_4cac29052285ebfa9f95d6e742f2b617
#
_entry.id   4cac29052285ebfa9f95d6e742f2b617
#
_cell.length_a   1.000
_cell.length_b   1.000
_cell.length_c   1.000
_cell.angle_alpha   90.00
_cell.angle_beta   90.00
_cell.angle_gamma   90.00
#
_symmetry.space_group_name_H-M   'P 1'
#
loop_
_entity.id
_entity.type
_entity.pdbx_description
1 polymer ?
#
loop_
_entity_poly.entity_id
_entity_poly.type
_entity_poly.pdbx_seq_one_letter_code
_entity_poly.pdbx_strand_id
1 'polypeptide(L)'
;FWNPAEPFDWRGDAFDASKIGSLLIYEAHVGMAQEREGVGTYREFTEKILPIIKKDGYNAVQLMAVAEHPYYGSFGYHVSSFFAPSSRCGTPEELKELIRRAHELGLAVIMDLVHAHYVKNLNEGINSLDGTDHLYSPPGDAGYQQYWDSKLFDYGKEEVQHFLLSNVKY
;
A
#
# COMPACT_ATOMS: atom_id res chain seq x y z
N PHE A 1 14.69 9.52 -1.23
CA PHE A 1 14.97 8.29 -2.00
C PHE A 1 15.49 7.21 -1.05
N TRP A 2 14.78 6.08 -0.95
CA TRP A 2 15.18 4.95 -0.11
C TRP A 2 16.13 4.05 -0.89
N ASN A 3 17.35 3.89 -0.43
CA ASN A 3 18.37 3.07 -1.07
C ASN A 3 19.32 2.50 0.00
N PRO A 4 18.92 1.44 0.70
CA PRO A 4 19.76 0.81 1.71
C PRO A 4 21.04 0.24 1.10
N ALA A 5 22.14 0.25 1.85
CA ALA A 5 23.43 -0.27 1.39
C ALA A 5 23.37 -1.78 1.08
N GLU A 6 22.57 -2.50 1.86
CA GLU A 6 22.37 -3.93 1.68
C GLU A 6 20.90 -4.22 1.30
N PRO A 7 20.64 -5.07 0.30
CA PRO A 7 19.29 -5.51 -0.01
C PRO A 7 18.66 -6.23 1.18
N PHE A 8 17.32 -6.17 1.27
CA PHE A 8 16.60 -6.93 2.28
C PHE A 8 16.82 -8.43 2.09
N ASP A 9 17.21 -9.13 3.17
CA ASP A 9 17.40 -10.58 3.17
C ASP A 9 16.07 -11.30 3.43
N TRP A 10 15.51 -11.90 2.39
CA TRP A 10 14.29 -12.71 2.46
C TRP A 10 14.50 -14.07 3.14
N ARG A 11 15.74 -14.42 3.50
CA ARG A 11 16.10 -15.69 4.18
C ARG A 11 15.59 -16.92 3.43
N GLY A 12 15.61 -16.87 2.10
CA GLY A 12 15.15 -17.96 1.25
C GLY A 12 13.63 -18.20 1.33
N ASP A 13 12.84 -17.15 1.57
CA ASP A 13 11.37 -17.23 1.54
C ASP A 13 10.91 -17.89 0.22
N ALA A 14 10.27 -19.05 0.37
CA ALA A 14 9.76 -19.87 -0.72
C ALA A 14 8.24 -20.06 -0.61
N PHE A 15 7.55 -19.08 -0.02
CA PHE A 15 6.10 -19.13 0.10
C PHE A 15 5.43 -19.20 -1.28
N ASP A 16 4.52 -20.14 -1.43
CA ASP A 16 3.80 -20.39 -2.68
C ASP A 16 2.29 -20.25 -2.45
N ALA A 17 1.76 -19.09 -2.78
CA ALA A 17 0.33 -18.79 -2.63
C ALA A 17 -0.58 -19.73 -3.44
N SER A 18 -0.07 -20.36 -4.52
CA SER A 18 -0.87 -21.30 -5.33
C SER A 18 -1.23 -22.59 -4.59
N LYS A 19 -0.51 -22.89 -3.50
CA LYS A 19 -0.78 -24.04 -2.63
C LYS A 19 -1.86 -23.80 -1.59
N ILE A 20 -2.31 -22.56 -1.44
CA ILE A 20 -3.44 -22.24 -0.58
C ILE A 20 -4.73 -22.60 -1.32
N GLY A 21 -5.59 -23.37 -0.66
CA GLY A 21 -6.91 -23.72 -1.20
C GLY A 21 -7.88 -22.53 -1.12
N SER A 22 -9.00 -22.70 -0.43
CA SER A 22 -9.94 -21.60 -0.18
C SER A 22 -9.31 -20.55 0.72
N LEU A 23 -9.39 -19.28 0.32
CA LEU A 23 -8.87 -18.17 1.12
C LEU A 23 -9.85 -17.82 2.25
N LEU A 24 -9.30 -17.73 3.46
CA LEU A 24 -9.90 -17.08 4.62
C LEU A 24 -9.08 -15.82 4.89
N ILE A 25 -9.61 -14.68 4.46
CA ILE A 25 -8.89 -13.40 4.44
C ILE A 25 -9.24 -12.60 5.69
N TYR A 26 -8.22 -12.11 6.40
CA TYR A 26 -8.35 -11.09 7.42
C TYR A 26 -7.88 -9.77 6.85
N GLU A 27 -8.80 -8.79 6.73
CA GLU A 27 -8.46 -7.44 6.29
C GLU A 27 -8.09 -6.58 7.49
N ALA A 28 -6.98 -5.85 7.39
CA ALA A 28 -6.48 -5.01 8.48
C ALA A 28 -5.77 -3.76 7.99
N HIS A 29 -5.94 -2.67 8.76
CA HIS A 29 -5.17 -1.45 8.62
C HIS A 29 -4.01 -1.46 9.61
N VAL A 30 -2.76 -1.46 9.12
CA VAL A 30 -1.55 -1.57 9.97
C VAL A 30 -1.54 -0.51 11.07
N GLY A 31 -1.82 0.74 10.71
CA GLY A 31 -1.77 1.86 11.66
C GLY A 31 -2.86 1.84 12.73
N MET A 32 -3.92 1.04 12.59
CA MET A 32 -5.06 0.98 13.50
C MET A 32 -5.25 -0.35 14.21
N ALA A 33 -4.42 -1.33 13.93
CA ALA A 33 -4.59 -2.70 14.44
C ALA A 33 -4.15 -2.88 15.91
N GLN A 34 -3.51 -1.90 16.53
CA GLN A 34 -3.08 -1.94 17.93
C GLN A 34 -4.11 -1.29 18.87
N GLU A 35 -4.05 -1.68 20.16
CA GLU A 35 -4.94 -1.15 21.21
C GLU A 35 -4.46 0.18 21.82
N ARG A 36 -3.16 0.48 21.71
CA ARG A 36 -2.60 1.73 22.24
C ARG A 36 -3.01 2.94 21.39
N GLU A 37 -3.00 4.12 21.97
CA GLU A 37 -3.16 5.37 21.24
C GLU A 37 -2.02 5.60 20.23
N GLY A 38 -2.34 6.26 19.11
CA GLY A 38 -1.40 6.61 18.04
C GLY A 38 -1.38 5.61 16.89
N VAL A 39 -0.47 5.84 15.96
CA VAL A 39 -0.35 5.02 14.73
C VAL A 39 0.44 3.75 15.04
N GLY A 40 -0.09 2.60 14.65
CA GLY A 40 0.60 1.31 14.72
C GLY A 40 1.74 1.21 13.72
N THR A 41 2.72 0.36 14.02
CA THR A 41 3.89 0.15 13.17
C THR A 41 3.86 -1.21 12.49
N TYR A 42 4.61 -1.34 11.38
CA TYR A 42 4.82 -2.64 10.72
C TYR A 42 5.37 -3.67 11.70
N ARG A 43 6.30 -3.26 12.58
CA ARG A 43 6.87 -4.13 13.61
C ARG A 43 5.84 -4.62 14.61
N GLU A 44 5.01 -3.71 15.16
CA GLU A 44 3.95 -4.09 16.09
C GLU A 44 2.94 -5.04 15.46
N PHE A 45 2.57 -4.78 14.20
CA PHE A 45 1.67 -5.65 13.45
C PHE A 45 2.28 -7.05 13.28
N THR A 46 3.56 -7.10 12.91
CA THR A 46 4.31 -8.35 12.75
C THR A 46 4.36 -9.17 14.03
N GLU A 47 4.68 -8.51 15.16
CA GLU A 47 4.91 -9.20 16.44
C GLU A 47 3.63 -9.57 17.18
N LYS A 48 2.58 -8.73 17.06
CA LYS A 48 1.37 -8.86 17.89
C LYS A 48 0.15 -9.32 17.10
N ILE A 49 -0.03 -8.86 15.87
CA ILE A 49 -1.27 -9.05 15.11
C ILE A 49 -1.20 -10.30 14.22
N LEU A 50 -0.11 -10.52 13.47
CA LEU A 50 0.02 -11.71 12.63
C LEU A 50 -0.17 -13.02 13.40
N PRO A 51 0.38 -13.21 14.63
CA PRO A 51 0.14 -14.42 15.40
C PRO A 51 -1.33 -14.64 15.79
N ILE A 52 -2.07 -13.54 16.04
CA ILE A 52 -3.51 -13.61 16.35
C ILE A 52 -4.28 -14.05 15.10
N ILE A 53 -4.03 -13.41 13.96
CA ILE A 53 -4.66 -13.75 12.68
C ILE A 53 -4.46 -15.25 12.37
N LYS A 54 -3.23 -15.74 12.55
CA LYS A 54 -2.93 -17.16 12.34
C LYS A 54 -3.65 -18.06 13.32
N LYS A 55 -3.66 -17.72 14.62
CA LYS A 55 -4.34 -18.48 15.68
C LYS A 55 -5.84 -18.59 15.42
N ASP A 56 -6.44 -17.54 14.87
CA ASP A 56 -7.87 -17.47 14.57
C ASP A 56 -8.25 -18.24 13.28
N GLY A 57 -7.27 -18.88 12.63
CA GLY A 57 -7.51 -19.81 11.53
C GLY A 57 -7.49 -19.17 10.13
N TYR A 58 -7.18 -17.89 10.01
CA TYR A 58 -7.00 -17.26 8.70
C TYR A 58 -5.75 -17.79 7.98
N ASN A 59 -5.77 -17.75 6.65
CA ASN A 59 -4.64 -18.14 5.80
C ASN A 59 -4.18 -17.04 4.84
N ALA A 60 -4.81 -15.88 4.90
CA ALA A 60 -4.40 -14.69 4.19
C ALA A 60 -4.67 -13.44 5.04
N VAL A 61 -3.82 -12.43 4.91
CA VAL A 61 -4.03 -11.08 5.43
C VAL A 61 -4.04 -10.10 4.27
N GLN A 62 -5.08 -9.27 4.19
CA GLN A 62 -5.17 -8.16 3.28
C GLN A 62 -4.79 -6.89 4.03
N LEU A 63 -3.71 -6.24 3.58
CA LEU A 63 -3.26 -4.96 4.13
C LEU A 63 -3.98 -3.83 3.39
N MET A 64 -4.86 -3.11 4.11
CA MET A 64 -5.51 -1.91 3.58
C MET A 64 -4.44 -0.90 3.20
N ALA A 65 -4.63 -0.26 2.07
CA ALA A 65 -3.84 0.82 1.45
C ALA A 65 -2.58 1.27 2.21
N VAL A 66 -1.45 0.58 1.99
CA VAL A 66 -0.17 0.86 2.68
C VAL A 66 0.72 1.87 1.97
N ALA A 67 0.31 2.37 0.79
CA ALA A 67 1.09 3.37 0.05
C ALA A 67 1.21 4.70 0.81
N GLU A 68 2.28 5.45 0.55
CA GLU A 68 2.52 6.75 1.20
C GLU A 68 1.40 7.76 0.86
N HIS A 69 0.93 8.45 1.89
CA HIS A 69 -0.17 9.40 1.81
C HIS A 69 -0.01 10.54 2.82
N PRO A 70 -0.39 11.80 2.48
CA PRO A 70 -0.18 12.95 3.35
C PRO A 70 -1.19 13.02 4.50
N TYR A 71 -2.42 12.59 4.28
CA TYR A 71 -3.52 12.69 5.24
C TYR A 71 -3.87 11.33 5.86
N TYR A 72 -3.53 11.14 7.13
CA TYR A 72 -3.77 9.88 7.85
C TYR A 72 -5.26 9.49 7.88
N GLY A 73 -6.17 10.46 7.99
CA GLY A 73 -7.61 10.21 7.98
C GLY A 73 -8.17 9.64 6.67
N SER A 74 -7.36 9.57 5.61
CA SER A 74 -7.69 8.85 4.39
C SER A 74 -7.47 7.34 4.50
N PHE A 75 -6.89 6.86 5.59
CA PHE A 75 -6.53 5.45 5.81
C PHE A 75 -5.64 4.85 4.72
N GLY A 76 -4.86 5.68 4.01
CA GLY A 76 -4.00 5.27 2.89
C GLY A 76 -4.65 5.41 1.52
N TYR A 77 -5.92 5.78 1.43
CA TYR A 77 -6.64 5.86 0.14
C TYR A 77 -6.40 7.18 -0.62
N HIS A 78 -5.74 8.18 -0.02
CA HIS A 78 -5.27 9.39 -0.73
C HIS A 78 -3.78 9.28 -1.02
N VAL A 79 -3.42 8.46 -1.99
CA VAL A 79 -2.02 8.13 -2.30
C VAL A 79 -1.30 9.34 -2.88
N SER A 80 -0.12 9.64 -2.33
CA SER A 80 0.82 10.63 -2.87
C SER A 80 2.05 10.00 -3.51
N SER A 81 2.48 8.82 -3.04
CA SER A 81 3.61 8.10 -3.63
C SER A 81 3.29 6.62 -3.78
N PHE A 82 3.12 6.19 -5.03
CA PHE A 82 2.68 4.84 -5.39
C PHE A 82 3.75 3.77 -5.18
N PHE A 83 5.02 4.15 -5.22
CA PHE A 83 6.18 3.25 -5.11
C PHE A 83 6.85 3.32 -3.72
N ALA A 84 6.14 3.80 -2.71
CA ALA A 84 6.65 3.86 -1.35
C ALA A 84 5.59 3.42 -0.34
N PRO A 85 5.95 2.61 0.66
CA PRO A 85 5.06 2.32 1.78
C PRO A 85 4.94 3.53 2.71
N SER A 86 3.87 3.59 3.48
CA SER A 86 3.63 4.67 4.44
C SER A 86 4.74 4.76 5.48
N SER A 87 5.46 5.88 5.48
CA SER A 87 6.52 6.19 6.44
C SER A 87 6.01 6.33 7.88
N ARG A 88 4.70 6.55 8.07
CA ARG A 88 4.08 6.60 9.39
C ARG A 88 4.11 5.27 10.13
N CYS A 89 4.07 4.16 9.38
CA CYS A 89 4.06 2.83 9.97
C CYS A 89 5.47 2.24 10.14
N GLY A 90 6.49 2.86 9.57
CA GLY A 90 7.88 2.39 9.67
C GLY A 90 8.65 2.48 8.36
N THR A 91 9.69 1.67 8.24
CA THR A 91 10.56 1.62 7.07
C THR A 91 10.07 0.60 6.03
N PRO A 92 10.50 0.71 4.76
CA PRO A 92 10.25 -0.33 3.75
C PRO A 92 10.74 -1.72 4.16
N GLU A 93 11.87 -1.80 4.87
CA GLU A 93 12.41 -3.08 5.37
C GLU A 93 11.51 -3.70 6.43
N GLU A 94 10.88 -2.88 7.28
CA GLU A 94 9.92 -3.38 8.27
C GLU A 94 8.65 -3.92 7.61
N LEU A 95 8.20 -3.33 6.49
CA LEU A 95 7.09 -3.90 5.71
C LEU A 95 7.50 -5.22 5.05
N LYS A 96 8.71 -5.31 4.48
CA LYS A 96 9.23 -6.58 3.92
C LYS A 96 9.34 -7.66 5.00
N GLU A 97 9.80 -7.29 6.20
CA GLU A 97 9.85 -8.22 7.35
C GLU A 97 8.44 -8.70 7.76
N LEU A 98 7.44 -7.80 7.75
CA LEU A 98 6.05 -8.17 7.98
C LEU A 98 5.59 -9.24 6.98
N ILE A 99 5.85 -9.03 5.69
CA ILE A 99 5.49 -9.97 4.62
C ILE A 99 6.21 -11.32 4.84
N ARG A 100 7.51 -11.29 5.05
CA ARG A 100 8.32 -12.49 5.29
C ARG A 100 7.80 -13.30 6.50
N ARG A 101 7.47 -12.60 7.59
CA ARG A 101 6.91 -13.25 8.80
C ARG A 101 5.51 -13.81 8.58
N ALA A 102 4.66 -13.12 7.80
CA ALA A 102 3.37 -13.65 7.39
C ALA A 102 3.54 -14.97 6.61
N HIS A 103 4.47 -15.02 5.66
CA HIS A 103 4.81 -16.21 4.90
C HIS A 103 5.33 -17.35 5.80
N GLU A 104 6.19 -17.08 6.77
CA GLU A 104 6.65 -18.08 7.75
C GLU A 104 5.49 -18.67 8.57
N LEU A 105 4.46 -17.88 8.84
CA LEU A 105 3.23 -18.33 9.52
C LEU A 105 2.26 -19.05 8.56
N GLY A 106 2.58 -19.13 7.27
CA GLY A 106 1.71 -19.71 6.25
C GLY A 106 0.50 -18.81 5.95
N LEU A 107 0.68 -17.48 6.01
CA LEU A 107 -0.31 -16.47 5.63
C LEU A 107 0.09 -15.85 4.30
N ALA A 108 -0.78 -15.89 3.29
CA ALA A 108 -0.63 -15.05 2.11
C ALA A 108 -0.81 -13.58 2.47
N VAL A 109 -0.07 -12.69 1.81
CA VAL A 109 -0.25 -11.24 1.95
C VAL A 109 -0.87 -10.69 0.68
N ILE A 110 -1.98 -9.97 0.84
CA ILE A 110 -2.67 -9.27 -0.24
C ILE A 110 -2.46 -7.77 0.00
N MET A 111 -1.94 -7.08 -1.02
CA MET A 111 -1.74 -5.64 -1.00
C MET A 111 -2.92 -4.94 -1.67
N ASP A 112 -3.54 -4.01 -0.96
CA ASP A 112 -4.58 -3.16 -1.52
C ASP A 112 -3.93 -1.98 -2.26
N LEU A 113 -4.04 -1.97 -3.59
CA LEU A 113 -3.48 -0.94 -4.46
C LEU A 113 -4.56 0.04 -4.90
N VAL A 114 -4.39 1.30 -4.53
CA VAL A 114 -5.33 2.38 -4.85
C VAL A 114 -4.98 2.96 -6.22
N HIS A 115 -5.61 2.47 -7.29
CA HIS A 115 -5.37 2.92 -8.66
C HIS A 115 -6.53 3.72 -9.25
N ALA A 116 -7.61 3.98 -8.48
CA ALA A 116 -8.75 4.74 -8.96
C ALA A 116 -8.50 6.26 -8.97
N HIS A 117 -7.74 6.75 -8.00
CA HIS A 117 -7.53 8.19 -7.80
C HIS A 117 -6.22 8.45 -7.04
N TYR A 118 -5.83 9.72 -6.94
CA TYR A 118 -4.65 10.18 -6.21
C TYR A 118 -4.87 11.58 -5.63
N VAL A 119 -4.01 12.02 -4.72
CA VAL A 119 -4.11 13.35 -4.10
C VAL A 119 -4.00 14.46 -5.13
N LYS A 120 -4.79 15.54 -4.94
CA LYS A 120 -4.72 16.75 -5.75
C LYS A 120 -3.61 17.72 -5.33
N ASN A 121 -2.85 17.40 -4.28
CA ASN A 121 -1.83 18.26 -3.70
C ASN A 121 -0.77 18.65 -4.75
N LEU A 122 -0.33 19.89 -4.71
CA LEU A 122 0.72 20.39 -5.61
C LEU A 122 2.13 20.14 -5.08
N ASN A 123 2.29 20.12 -3.75
CA ASN A 123 3.59 19.95 -3.10
C ASN A 123 3.90 18.49 -2.74
N GLU A 124 2.95 17.59 -2.92
CA GLU A 124 3.03 16.18 -2.57
C GLU A 124 2.31 15.35 -3.63
N GLY A 125 2.90 14.23 -4.02
CA GLY A 125 2.29 13.35 -5.02
C GLY A 125 2.70 13.70 -6.46
N ILE A 126 1.84 13.30 -7.39
CA ILE A 126 2.13 13.32 -8.83
C ILE A 126 1.36 14.42 -9.60
N ASN A 127 0.56 15.23 -8.90
CA ASN A 127 -0.25 16.26 -9.54
C ASN A 127 0.64 17.40 -10.04
N SER A 128 0.37 17.85 -11.25
CA SER A 128 1.02 19.01 -11.90
C SER A 128 2.56 18.93 -12.01
N LEU A 129 3.14 17.73 -12.12
CA LEU A 129 4.60 17.55 -12.27
C LEU A 129 5.15 18.18 -13.55
N ASP A 130 4.35 18.30 -14.60
CA ASP A 130 4.69 18.94 -15.87
C ASP A 130 4.18 20.39 -15.97
N GLY A 131 3.61 20.93 -14.89
CA GLY A 131 2.98 22.25 -14.86
C GLY A 131 1.53 22.29 -15.35
N THR A 132 0.97 21.15 -15.76
CA THR A 132 -0.45 21.02 -16.14
C THR A 132 -1.24 20.27 -15.07
N ASP A 133 -2.57 20.34 -15.14
CA ASP A 133 -3.45 19.59 -14.23
C ASP A 133 -3.90 18.24 -14.80
N HIS A 134 -3.38 17.85 -15.95
CA HIS A 134 -3.85 16.71 -16.72
C HIS A 134 -2.75 15.74 -17.19
N LEU A 135 -1.59 15.75 -16.55
CA LEU A 135 -0.54 14.77 -16.86
C LEU A 135 -1.06 13.34 -16.70
N TYR A 136 -1.63 13.01 -15.54
CA TYR A 136 -2.20 11.70 -15.23
C TYR A 136 -3.73 11.63 -15.27
N SER A 137 -4.41 12.80 -15.35
CA SER A 137 -5.86 12.92 -15.27
C SER A 137 -6.46 13.41 -16.60
N PRO A 138 -7.76 13.24 -16.80
CA PRO A 138 -8.51 14.09 -17.75
C PRO A 138 -8.39 15.57 -17.35
N PRO A 139 -8.42 16.49 -18.33
CA PRO A 139 -8.30 17.93 -18.04
C PRO A 139 -9.53 18.49 -17.31
N GLY A 140 -9.31 19.50 -16.46
CA GLY A 140 -10.36 20.23 -15.77
C GLY A 140 -11.21 19.38 -14.84
N ASP A 141 -12.51 19.69 -14.78
CA ASP A 141 -13.46 19.05 -13.85
C ASP A 141 -13.64 17.54 -14.10
N ALA A 142 -13.42 17.06 -15.32
CA ALA A 142 -13.50 15.63 -15.64
C ALA A 142 -12.43 14.80 -14.92
N GLY A 143 -11.31 15.43 -14.56
CA GLY A 143 -10.23 14.79 -13.81
C GLY A 143 -10.35 14.93 -12.29
N TYR A 144 -11.48 15.45 -11.78
CA TYR A 144 -11.66 15.71 -10.36
C TYR A 144 -12.80 14.89 -9.76
N GLN A 145 -12.51 14.21 -8.64
CA GLN A 145 -13.48 13.46 -7.84
C GLN A 145 -13.92 14.31 -6.65
N GLN A 146 -15.10 14.92 -6.77
CA GLN A 146 -15.61 15.88 -5.80
C GLN A 146 -15.85 15.27 -4.40
N TYR A 147 -16.36 14.04 -4.30
CA TYR A 147 -16.70 13.41 -3.02
C TYR A 147 -15.45 13.06 -2.19
N TRP A 148 -14.35 12.74 -2.86
CA TRP A 148 -13.10 12.35 -2.21
C TRP A 148 -12.02 13.43 -2.31
N ASP A 149 -12.35 14.57 -2.89
CA ASP A 149 -11.43 15.70 -3.04
C ASP A 149 -10.07 15.29 -3.65
N SER A 150 -10.12 14.55 -4.74
CA SER A 150 -8.97 13.88 -5.35
C SER A 150 -8.96 13.97 -6.87
N LYS A 151 -7.85 13.60 -7.51
CA LYS A 151 -7.72 13.51 -8.96
C LYS A 151 -7.98 12.09 -9.44
N LEU A 152 -8.69 11.94 -10.57
CA LEU A 152 -8.94 10.65 -11.22
C LEU A 152 -7.84 10.35 -12.23
N PHE A 153 -7.49 9.08 -12.42
CA PHE A 153 -6.61 8.67 -13.50
C PHE A 153 -7.31 8.65 -14.85
N ASP A 154 -6.60 9.08 -15.90
CA ASP A 154 -7.02 8.93 -17.29
C ASP A 154 -6.46 7.61 -17.85
N TYR A 155 -7.22 6.54 -17.71
CA TYR A 155 -6.81 5.22 -18.21
C TYR A 155 -6.73 5.13 -19.75
N GLY A 156 -7.19 6.16 -20.48
CA GLY A 156 -7.02 6.26 -21.93
C GLY A 156 -5.60 6.62 -22.35
N LYS A 157 -4.77 7.10 -21.42
CA LYS A 157 -3.37 7.46 -21.67
C LYS A 157 -2.46 6.25 -21.48
N GLU A 158 -1.65 5.94 -22.47
CA GLU A 158 -0.71 4.81 -22.41
C GLU A 158 0.33 4.98 -21.29
N GLU A 159 0.81 6.20 -21.08
CA GLU A 159 1.75 6.54 -19.99
C GLU A 159 1.15 6.28 -18.59
N VAL A 160 -0.14 6.57 -18.43
CA VAL A 160 -0.86 6.28 -17.17
C VAL A 160 -0.99 4.78 -16.94
N GLN A 161 -1.35 4.03 -18.00
CA GLN A 161 -1.39 2.58 -17.93
C GLN A 161 -0.03 1.99 -17.57
N HIS A 162 1.05 2.45 -18.22
CA HIS A 162 2.42 2.02 -17.91
C HIS A 162 2.81 2.35 -16.47
N PHE A 163 2.46 3.52 -15.96
CA PHE A 163 2.71 3.91 -14.58
C PHE A 163 2.04 2.96 -13.59
N LEU A 164 0.73 2.71 -13.76
CA LEU A 164 -0.05 1.85 -12.87
C LEU A 164 0.39 0.39 -12.96
N LEU A 165 0.65 -0.14 -14.16
CA LEU A 165 1.15 -1.50 -14.35
C LEU A 165 2.56 -1.67 -13.76
N SER A 166 3.40 -0.64 -13.86
CA SER A 166 4.73 -0.65 -13.22
C SER A 166 4.61 -0.71 -11.71
N ASN A 167 3.61 -0.03 -11.11
CA ASN A 167 3.35 -0.10 -9.70
C ASN A 167 2.91 -1.52 -9.25
N VAL A 168 2.05 -2.19 -10.03
CA VAL A 168 1.68 -3.60 -9.74
C VAL A 168 2.89 -4.53 -9.80
N LYS A 169 3.83 -4.25 -10.70
CA LYS A 169 5.02 -5.09 -10.88
C LYS A 169 6.09 -4.85 -9.82
N TYR A 170 6.16 -3.65 -9.29
CA TYR A 170 7.15 -3.22 -8.29
C TYR A 170 6.99 -3.95 -6.97
#